data_e0f8c77c65834d5a67302d643cf70ba9
#
_entry.id   e0f8c77c65834d5a67302d643cf70ba9
#
_cell.length_a   1.000
_cell.length_b   1.000
_cell.length_c   1.000
_cell.angle_alpha   90.00
_cell.angle_beta   90.00
_cell.angle_gamma   90.00
#
_symmetry.space_group_name_H-M   'P 1'
#
loop_
_entity.id
_entity.type
_entity.pdbx_description
1 polymer ?
#
loop_
_entity_poly.entity_id
_entity_poly.type
_entity_poly.pdbx_seq_one_letter_code
_entity_poly.pdbx_strand_id
1 'polypeptide(L)'
;MANKGVAWNDWAAKKVNGAVERLGGERFWPSSKDFELEVAKCVRILRTFTTDGIAVKEDKLKKVKVLKKIPPEVLRNAKGICIYTCMKSGIPPFGGMNGTGLLLGRLPDGSWSAPSAILPNYYSTGFMFGMDVVDIILIINSEELLKSFRTHKFALTAETVTSLSLIHI
;
A
#
# COMPACT_ATOMS: atom_id res chain seq x y z
N MET A 1 -2.90 15.28 28.94
CA MET A 1 -1.69 15.79 28.26
C MET A 1 -1.73 15.30 26.83
N ALA A 2 -1.89 16.16 25.83
CA ALA A 2 -1.84 15.75 24.42
C ALA A 2 -0.43 15.24 24.13
N ASN A 3 -0.34 14.03 23.53
CA ASN A 3 0.95 13.44 23.19
C ASN A 3 1.61 14.29 22.10
N LYS A 4 2.68 15.01 22.46
CA LYS A 4 3.40 15.92 21.56
C LYS A 4 3.87 15.23 20.28
N GLY A 5 4.17 13.92 20.33
CA GLY A 5 4.58 13.13 19.16
C GLY A 5 3.46 12.97 18.13
N VAL A 6 2.21 12.78 18.56
CA VAL A 6 1.05 12.67 17.67
C VAL A 6 0.78 14.02 16.98
N ALA A 7 0.84 15.12 17.71
CA ALA A 7 0.62 16.45 17.15
C ALA A 7 1.69 16.83 16.09
N TRP A 8 2.95 16.47 16.33
CA TRP A 8 4.03 16.68 15.36
C TRP A 8 3.85 15.82 14.10
N ASN A 9 3.49 14.56 14.29
CA ASN A 9 3.25 13.64 13.17
C ASN A 9 2.08 14.12 12.30
N ASP A 10 0.98 14.55 12.90
CA ASP A 10 -0.18 15.10 12.18
C ASP A 10 0.18 16.40 11.42
N TRP A 11 1.00 17.27 12.01
CA TRP A 11 1.49 18.48 11.33
C TRP A 11 2.38 18.11 10.14
N ALA A 12 3.33 17.18 10.31
CA ALA A 12 4.22 16.71 9.26
C ALA A 12 3.41 16.05 8.14
N ALA A 13 2.45 15.18 8.48
CA ALA A 13 1.55 14.53 7.55
C ALA A 13 0.78 15.54 6.68
N LYS A 14 0.21 16.58 7.30
CA LYS A 14 -0.51 17.63 6.57
C LYS A 14 0.38 18.37 5.58
N LYS A 15 1.62 18.68 5.95
CA LYS A 15 2.57 19.38 5.08
C LYS A 15 3.03 18.49 3.92
N VAL A 16 3.47 17.28 4.22
CA VAL A 16 4.03 16.33 3.23
C VAL A 16 2.94 15.86 2.27
N ASN A 17 1.81 15.37 2.79
CA ASN A 17 0.71 14.89 1.95
C ASN A 17 0.13 16.01 1.10
N GLY A 18 -0.06 17.23 1.65
CA GLY A 18 -0.54 18.36 0.87
C GLY A 18 0.42 18.81 -0.24
N ALA A 19 1.71 18.63 -0.08
CA ALA A 19 2.68 18.88 -1.16
C ALA A 19 2.59 17.80 -2.25
N VAL A 20 2.50 16.53 -1.84
CA VAL A 20 2.39 15.39 -2.77
C VAL A 20 1.09 15.43 -3.57
N GLU A 21 -0.04 15.70 -2.91
CA GLU A 21 -1.35 15.83 -3.57
C GLU A 21 -1.37 16.95 -4.62
N ARG A 22 -0.72 18.09 -4.35
CA ARG A 22 -0.55 19.19 -5.35
C ARG A 22 0.26 18.77 -6.57
N LEU A 23 1.14 17.80 -6.43
CA LEU A 23 1.94 17.23 -7.52
C LEU A 23 1.24 16.05 -8.21
N GLY A 24 -0.02 15.76 -7.85
CA GLY A 24 -0.80 14.65 -8.41
C GLY A 24 -0.43 13.27 -7.84
N GLY A 25 0.32 13.22 -6.75
CA GLY A 25 0.68 11.99 -6.06
C GLY A 25 -0.35 11.58 -5.00
N GLU A 26 -0.29 10.33 -4.57
CA GLU A 26 -1.11 9.82 -3.46
C GLU A 26 -0.42 10.03 -2.11
N ARG A 27 -1.23 10.26 -1.09
CA ARG A 27 -0.73 10.46 0.27
C ARG A 27 -0.08 9.20 0.84
N PHE A 28 1.07 9.34 1.48
CA PHE A 28 1.84 8.22 2.03
C PHE A 28 2.28 8.43 3.48
N TRP A 29 2.18 9.65 4.01
CA TRP A 29 2.58 9.91 5.39
C TRP A 29 1.41 9.67 6.34
N PRO A 30 1.62 8.91 7.45
CA PRO A 30 0.54 8.59 8.38
C PRO A 30 -0.03 9.83 9.05
N SER A 31 -1.37 9.90 9.10
CA SER A 31 -2.11 10.90 9.87
C SER A 31 -3.21 10.22 10.67
N SER A 32 -3.32 10.56 11.93
CA SER A 32 -4.33 9.97 12.83
C SER A 32 -5.75 10.50 12.58
N LYS A 33 -5.88 11.60 11.83
CA LYS A 33 -7.16 12.35 11.70
C LYS A 33 -7.87 12.18 10.38
N ASP A 34 -7.24 11.52 9.39
CA ASP A 34 -7.69 11.55 8.00
C ASP A 34 -8.06 10.17 7.46
N PHE A 35 -8.78 9.37 8.26
CA PHE A 35 -9.17 8.01 7.86
C PHE A 35 -10.04 7.98 6.59
N GLU A 36 -10.96 8.94 6.44
CA GLU A 36 -11.80 9.05 5.23
C GLU A 36 -10.97 9.31 3.97
N LEU A 37 -9.95 10.15 4.06
CA LEU A 37 -9.03 10.41 2.95
C LEU A 37 -8.20 9.18 2.63
N GLU A 38 -7.85 8.38 3.64
CA GLU A 38 -7.15 7.12 3.46
C GLU A 38 -8.00 6.09 2.73
N VAL A 39 -9.29 6.00 3.09
CA VAL A 39 -10.26 5.16 2.37
C VAL A 39 -10.41 5.62 0.93
N ALA A 40 -10.58 6.92 0.69
CA ALA A 40 -10.71 7.48 -0.66
C ALA A 40 -9.48 7.17 -1.53
N LYS A 41 -8.26 7.29 -0.97
CA LYS A 41 -7.02 6.92 -1.64
C LYS A 41 -7.00 5.43 -2.02
N CYS A 42 -7.27 4.54 -1.07
CA CYS A 42 -7.27 3.10 -1.33
C CYS A 42 -8.32 2.69 -2.37
N VAL A 43 -9.48 3.35 -2.39
CA VAL A 43 -10.50 3.15 -3.43
C VAL A 43 -9.97 3.56 -4.81
N ARG A 44 -9.27 4.70 -4.92
CA ARG A 44 -8.66 5.12 -6.19
C ARG A 44 -7.62 4.12 -6.67
N ILE A 45 -6.72 3.70 -5.79
CA ILE A 45 -5.71 2.69 -6.09
C ILE A 45 -6.39 1.41 -6.58
N LEU A 46 -7.36 0.87 -5.83
CA LEU A 46 -8.05 -0.35 -6.21
C LEU A 46 -8.74 -0.23 -7.58
N ARG A 47 -9.37 0.91 -7.88
CA ARG A 47 -9.99 1.18 -9.20
C ARG A 47 -8.97 1.15 -10.31
N THR A 48 -7.82 1.79 -10.12
CA THR A 48 -6.72 1.78 -11.10
C THR A 48 -6.29 0.37 -11.43
N PHE A 49 -6.17 -0.51 -10.43
CA PHE A 49 -5.74 -1.88 -10.65
C PHE A 49 -6.84 -2.84 -11.16
N THR A 50 -8.11 -2.50 -10.98
CA THR A 50 -9.22 -3.41 -11.33
C THR A 50 -10.04 -2.92 -12.53
N THR A 51 -10.44 -1.67 -12.53
CA THR A 51 -11.38 -1.12 -13.53
C THR A 51 -10.63 -0.43 -14.67
N ASP A 52 -9.76 0.52 -14.33
CA ASP A 52 -9.09 1.36 -15.33
C ASP A 52 -7.98 0.58 -16.03
N GLY A 53 -7.25 -0.24 -15.29
CA GLY A 53 -6.11 -1.00 -15.76
C GLY A 53 -4.84 -0.14 -15.88
N ILE A 54 -3.71 -0.81 -15.79
CA ILE A 54 -2.39 -0.18 -15.82
C ILE A 54 -1.79 -0.35 -17.20
N ALA A 55 -1.38 0.75 -17.82
CA ALA A 55 -0.70 0.73 -19.11
C ALA A 55 0.73 0.18 -18.95
N VAL A 56 0.97 -1.04 -19.38
CA VAL A 56 2.29 -1.63 -19.47
C VAL A 56 2.85 -1.33 -20.86
N LYS A 57 3.98 -0.62 -20.93
CA LYS A 57 4.70 -0.42 -22.18
C LYS A 57 5.35 -1.76 -22.59
N GLU A 58 4.68 -2.53 -23.42
CA GLU A 58 5.34 -3.60 -24.15
C GLU A 58 6.03 -3.00 -25.36
N ASP A 59 7.32 -3.24 -25.43
CA ASP A 59 8.24 -3.04 -26.54
C ASP A 59 8.00 -1.84 -27.48
N LYS A 60 9.04 -1.04 -27.67
CA LYS A 60 9.05 0.17 -28.52
C LYS A 60 8.63 -0.08 -29.99
N LEU A 61 8.55 -1.33 -30.43
CA LEU A 61 8.17 -1.74 -31.79
C LEU A 61 6.66 -2.01 -31.96
N LYS A 62 5.92 -2.27 -30.89
CA LYS A 62 4.47 -2.49 -30.94
C LYS A 62 3.79 -1.38 -30.17
N LYS A 63 3.19 -0.39 -30.84
CA LYS A 63 2.43 0.71 -30.27
C LYS A 63 1.12 0.27 -29.53
N VAL A 64 1.09 -0.89 -28.94
CA VAL A 64 -0.09 -1.42 -28.25
C VAL A 64 0.08 -1.21 -26.75
N LYS A 65 -0.76 -0.35 -26.17
CA LYS A 65 -0.91 -0.23 -24.72
C LYS A 65 -1.70 -1.43 -24.23
N VAL A 66 -1.02 -2.42 -23.65
CA VAL A 66 -1.69 -3.52 -22.95
C VAL A 66 -2.08 -3.02 -21.56
N LEU A 67 -3.38 -2.99 -21.27
CA LEU A 67 -3.88 -2.67 -19.94
C LEU A 67 -3.91 -3.95 -19.10
N LYS A 68 -3.05 -4.03 -18.10
CA LYS A 68 -3.09 -5.13 -17.11
C LYS A 68 -4.02 -4.76 -15.97
N LYS A 69 -4.89 -5.70 -15.60
CA LYS A 69 -5.84 -5.58 -14.49
C LYS A 69 -5.72 -6.80 -13.59
N ILE A 70 -6.09 -6.63 -12.33
CA ILE A 70 -6.27 -7.78 -11.42
C ILE A 70 -7.50 -8.56 -11.90
N PRO A 71 -7.37 -9.86 -12.21
CA PRO A 71 -8.50 -10.70 -12.56
C PRO A 71 -9.52 -10.75 -11.42
N PRO A 72 -10.84 -10.68 -11.70
CA PRO A 72 -11.87 -10.74 -10.67
C PRO A 72 -11.81 -12.00 -9.79
N GLU A 73 -11.36 -13.13 -10.33
CA GLU A 73 -11.19 -14.39 -9.61
C GLU A 73 -10.17 -14.27 -8.49
N VAL A 74 -9.10 -13.52 -8.70
CA VAL A 74 -8.04 -13.28 -7.68
C VAL A 74 -8.64 -12.57 -6.47
N LEU A 75 -9.45 -11.55 -6.71
CA LEU A 75 -10.13 -10.82 -5.63
C LEU A 75 -11.22 -11.66 -4.97
N ARG A 76 -11.94 -12.47 -5.76
CA ARG A 76 -13.01 -13.35 -5.26
C ARG A 76 -12.48 -14.41 -4.31
N ASN A 77 -11.31 -14.97 -4.60
CA ASN A 77 -10.69 -16.05 -3.82
C ASN A 77 -9.82 -15.53 -2.66
N ALA A 78 -9.54 -14.24 -2.62
CA ALA A 78 -8.69 -13.63 -1.60
C ALA A 78 -9.32 -13.76 -0.19
N LYS A 79 -8.50 -14.09 0.79
CA LYS A 79 -8.83 -14.08 2.23
C LYS A 79 -8.65 -12.69 2.85
N GLY A 80 -7.83 -11.87 2.23
CA GLY A 80 -7.63 -10.47 2.61
C GLY A 80 -6.99 -9.67 1.50
N ILE A 81 -7.10 -8.35 1.61
CA ILE A 81 -6.48 -7.39 0.69
C ILE A 81 -5.84 -6.30 1.52
N CYS A 82 -4.59 -5.99 1.22
CA CYS A 82 -3.87 -4.88 1.81
C CYS A 82 -3.54 -3.88 0.69
N ILE A 83 -3.98 -2.64 0.83
CA ILE A 83 -3.82 -1.57 -0.16
C ILE A 83 -3.09 -0.43 0.52
N TYR A 84 -1.95 -0.01 -0.01
CA TYR A 84 -1.18 1.08 0.59
C TYR A 84 -0.30 1.81 -0.41
N THR A 85 -0.02 3.06 -0.10
CA THR A 85 1.02 3.86 -0.76
C THR A 85 2.20 3.98 0.18
N CYS A 86 3.39 3.79 -0.33
CA CYS A 86 4.61 4.01 0.45
C CYS A 86 5.65 4.82 -0.32
N MET A 87 6.41 5.58 0.43
CA MET A 87 7.62 6.25 -0.05
C MET A 87 8.83 5.44 0.38
N LYS A 88 9.62 5.04 -0.60
CA LYS A 88 10.97 4.52 -0.41
C LYS A 88 11.94 5.68 -0.49
N SER A 89 12.84 5.79 0.45
CA SER A 89 13.87 6.84 0.44
C SER A 89 15.18 6.30 0.99
N GLY A 90 16.30 6.79 0.46
CA GLY A 90 17.60 6.38 0.94
C GLY A 90 18.71 7.35 0.57
N ILE A 91 19.68 7.41 1.46
CA ILE A 91 21.00 7.99 1.26
C ILE A 91 21.99 6.95 1.83
N PRO A 92 22.84 6.34 0.98
CA PRO A 92 23.73 5.29 1.43
C PRO A 92 24.55 5.69 2.68
N PRO A 93 24.72 4.80 3.63
CA PRO A 93 24.31 3.39 3.67
C PRO A 93 22.90 3.14 4.23
N PHE A 94 22.09 4.16 4.46
CA PHE A 94 20.78 4.06 5.09
C PHE A 94 19.65 4.23 4.10
N GLY A 95 18.60 3.42 4.25
CA GLY A 95 17.38 3.53 3.48
C GLY A 95 16.17 3.07 4.28
N GLY A 96 14.98 3.39 3.78
CA GLY A 96 13.76 2.97 4.43
C GLY A 96 12.52 3.18 3.56
N MET A 97 11.42 2.70 4.07
CA MET A 97 10.12 2.83 3.48
C MET A 97 9.12 3.20 4.58
N ASN A 98 8.30 4.20 4.32
CA ASN A 98 7.17 4.58 5.17
C ASN A 98 5.94 4.76 4.31
N GLY A 99 4.79 4.37 4.84
CA GLY A 99 3.54 4.51 4.10
C GLY A 99 2.30 4.43 4.95
N THR A 100 1.17 4.54 4.29
CA THR A 100 -0.16 4.40 4.87
C THR A 100 -1.04 3.56 3.98
N GLY A 101 -1.97 2.84 4.57
CA GLY A 101 -2.89 2.02 3.82
C GLY A 101 -3.96 1.36 4.66
N LEU A 102 -4.70 0.46 4.04
CA LEU A 102 -5.80 -0.26 4.63
C LEU A 102 -5.64 -1.77 4.44
N LEU A 103 -6.05 -2.50 5.44
CA LEU A 103 -6.21 -3.96 5.42
C LEU A 103 -7.69 -4.29 5.53
N LEU A 104 -8.17 -5.16 4.65
CA LEU A 104 -9.51 -5.76 4.68
C LEU A 104 -9.38 -7.27 4.73
N GLY A 105 -10.17 -7.92 5.57
CA GLY A 105 -10.26 -9.38 5.66
C GLY A 105 -11.58 -9.90 5.10
N ARG A 106 -11.56 -11.11 4.55
CA ARG A 106 -12.77 -11.82 4.16
C ARG A 106 -13.43 -12.40 5.41
N LEU A 107 -14.72 -12.14 5.58
CA LEU A 107 -15.51 -12.70 6.66
C LEU A 107 -16.06 -14.09 6.29
N PRO A 108 -16.50 -14.89 7.26
CA PRO A 108 -17.04 -16.23 7.00
C PRO A 108 -18.28 -16.25 6.10
N ASP A 109 -19.06 -15.15 6.09
CA ASP A 109 -20.22 -14.96 5.23
C ASP A 109 -19.86 -14.54 3.78
N GLY A 110 -18.57 -14.41 3.49
CA GLY A 110 -18.05 -13.97 2.19
C GLY A 110 -18.03 -12.46 1.97
N SER A 111 -18.50 -11.67 2.93
CA SER A 111 -18.38 -10.20 2.88
C SER A 111 -16.97 -9.73 3.25
N TRP A 112 -16.70 -8.44 3.10
CA TRP A 112 -15.46 -7.82 3.53
C TRP A 112 -15.62 -7.18 4.90
N SER A 113 -14.58 -7.29 5.72
CA SER A 113 -14.53 -6.60 7.02
C SER A 113 -14.51 -5.09 6.84
N ALA A 114 -14.80 -4.35 7.92
CA ALA A 114 -14.44 -2.95 7.98
C ALA A 114 -12.93 -2.77 7.75
N PRO A 115 -12.50 -1.70 7.04
CA PRO A 115 -11.09 -1.45 6.80
C PRO A 115 -10.34 -1.11 8.08
N SER A 116 -9.15 -1.68 8.25
CA SER A 116 -8.24 -1.38 9.35
C SER A 116 -7.03 -0.62 8.81
N ALA A 117 -6.68 0.50 9.45
CA ALA A 117 -5.51 1.27 9.06
C ALA A 117 -4.21 0.49 9.33
N ILE A 118 -3.28 0.56 8.38
CA ILE A 118 -1.94 -0.01 8.50
C ILE A 118 -0.89 1.04 8.20
N LEU A 119 0.28 0.89 8.83
CA LEU A 119 1.44 1.76 8.68
C LEU A 119 2.64 0.91 8.27
N PRO A 120 2.77 0.55 6.98
CA PRO A 120 3.93 -0.18 6.53
C PRO A 120 5.19 0.68 6.70
N ASN A 121 6.16 0.15 7.44
CA ASN A 121 7.46 0.77 7.61
C ASN A 121 8.57 -0.28 7.52
N TYR A 122 9.68 0.12 6.98
CA TYR A 122 10.85 -0.73 6.84
C TYR A 122 12.11 0.13 6.85
N TYR A 123 13.13 -0.35 7.53
CA TYR A 123 14.45 0.27 7.55
C TYR A 123 15.47 -0.73 7.05
N SER A 124 16.36 -0.28 6.18
CA SER A 124 17.42 -1.10 5.62
C SER A 124 18.76 -0.36 5.61
N THR A 125 19.83 -1.13 5.64
CA THR A 125 21.17 -0.66 5.32
C THR A 125 21.54 -1.17 3.94
N GLY A 126 22.02 -0.29 3.06
CA GLY A 126 22.38 -0.68 1.69
C GLY A 126 22.56 0.53 0.78
N PHE A 127 22.82 0.22 -0.50
CA PHE A 127 22.97 1.26 -1.52
C PHE A 127 21.60 1.58 -2.14
N MET A 128 20.87 2.49 -1.53
CA MET A 128 19.69 3.10 -2.13
C MET A 128 19.88 4.62 -2.11
N PHE A 129 19.77 5.25 -3.29
CA PHE A 129 19.86 6.70 -3.42
C PHE A 129 18.63 7.24 -4.14
N GLY A 130 17.94 8.18 -3.50
CA GLY A 130 16.77 8.83 -4.07
C GLY A 130 15.48 8.58 -3.28
N MET A 131 14.37 8.99 -3.89
CA MET A 131 13.01 8.80 -3.37
C MET A 131 12.13 8.24 -4.46
N ASP A 132 11.26 7.31 -4.08
CA ASP A 132 10.26 6.69 -4.95
C ASP A 132 8.96 6.50 -4.19
N VAL A 133 7.83 6.79 -4.84
CA VAL A 133 6.49 6.62 -4.26
C VAL A 133 5.76 5.57 -5.07
N VAL A 134 5.32 4.51 -4.42
CA VAL A 134 4.69 3.37 -5.07
C VAL A 134 3.37 3.00 -4.40
N ASP A 135 2.38 2.65 -5.23
CA ASP A 135 1.13 2.07 -4.80
C ASP A 135 1.20 0.55 -4.87
N ILE A 136 0.77 -0.12 -3.82
CA ILE A 136 0.89 -1.56 -3.67
C ILE A 136 -0.45 -2.16 -3.27
N ILE A 137 -0.84 -3.24 -3.94
CA ILE A 137 -1.93 -4.12 -3.53
C ILE A 137 -1.34 -5.51 -3.24
N LEU A 138 -1.49 -5.97 -1.99
CA LEU A 138 -1.17 -7.34 -1.59
C LEU A 138 -2.46 -8.15 -1.51
N ILE A 139 -2.51 -9.27 -2.22
CA ILE A 139 -3.59 -10.24 -2.14
C ILE A 139 -3.18 -11.32 -1.16
N ILE A 140 -3.93 -11.47 -0.09
CA ILE A 140 -3.69 -12.44 0.98
C ILE A 140 -4.53 -13.68 0.68
N ASN A 141 -3.89 -14.83 0.48
CA ASN A 141 -4.54 -16.06 0.05
C ASN A 141 -4.78 -17.08 1.18
N SER A 142 -4.20 -16.85 2.37
CA SER A 142 -4.39 -17.74 3.52
C SER A 142 -4.91 -17.00 4.75
N GLU A 143 -5.66 -17.72 5.59
CA GLU A 143 -6.18 -17.16 6.85
C GLU A 143 -5.08 -16.98 7.90
N GLU A 144 -4.08 -17.86 7.90
CA GLU A 144 -2.92 -17.77 8.78
C GLU A 144 -2.15 -16.48 8.52
N LEU A 145 -1.94 -16.15 7.24
CA LEU A 145 -1.29 -14.93 6.85
C LEU A 145 -2.12 -13.71 7.22
N LEU A 146 -3.44 -13.75 7.01
CA LEU A 146 -4.34 -12.66 7.43
C LEU A 146 -4.30 -12.44 8.95
N LYS A 147 -4.22 -13.52 9.75
CA LYS A 147 -4.05 -13.41 11.20
C LYS A 147 -2.71 -12.77 11.58
N SER A 148 -1.65 -13.07 10.84
CA SER A 148 -0.32 -12.47 11.07
C SER A 148 -0.32 -10.95 10.88
N PHE A 149 -1.10 -10.42 9.96
CA PHE A 149 -1.29 -8.98 9.79
C PHE A 149 -2.00 -8.29 10.96
N ARG A 150 -2.75 -9.04 11.77
CA ARG A 150 -3.42 -8.52 12.96
C ARG A 150 -2.50 -8.41 14.17
N THR A 151 -1.34 -9.04 14.13
CA THR A 151 -0.33 -8.91 15.18
C THR A 151 0.58 -7.71 14.91
N HIS A 152 1.14 -7.10 15.96
CA HIS A 152 1.87 -5.84 15.86
C HIS A 152 3.20 -5.91 15.09
N LYS A 153 3.62 -7.10 14.64
CA LYS A 153 4.87 -7.32 13.91
C LYS A 153 4.62 -8.29 12.78
N PHE A 154 4.40 -7.76 11.60
CA PHE A 154 4.40 -8.53 10.37
C PHE A 154 5.68 -8.23 9.59
N ALA A 155 6.43 -9.26 9.21
CA ALA A 155 7.58 -9.16 8.34
C ALA A 155 7.33 -9.98 7.06
N LEU A 156 7.59 -9.37 5.90
CA LEU A 156 7.59 -10.07 4.62
C LEU A 156 8.88 -10.90 4.53
N THR A 157 8.76 -12.20 4.78
CA THR A 157 9.83 -13.18 4.56
C THR A 157 9.60 -13.95 3.26
N ALA A 158 10.61 -14.69 2.80
CA ALA A 158 10.47 -15.53 1.60
C ALA A 158 9.32 -16.55 1.71
N GLU A 159 9.06 -17.06 2.91
CA GLU A 159 7.96 -18.00 3.18
C GLU A 159 6.58 -17.34 3.09
N THR A 160 6.46 -16.07 3.48
CA THR A 160 5.19 -15.34 3.37
C THR A 160 4.86 -14.93 1.93
N VAL A 161 5.86 -14.74 1.08
CA VAL A 161 5.66 -14.38 -0.33
C VAL A 161 4.92 -15.48 -1.11
N THR A 162 5.08 -16.75 -0.77
CA THR A 162 4.35 -17.85 -1.41
C THR A 162 2.84 -17.80 -1.19
N SER A 163 2.39 -17.20 -0.09
CA SER A 163 0.98 -17.03 0.28
C SER A 163 0.41 -15.66 -0.13
N LEU A 164 1.24 -14.83 -0.75
CA LEU A 164 0.89 -13.49 -1.23
C LEU A 164 1.00 -13.42 -2.75
N SER A 165 0.05 -12.74 -3.37
CA SER A 165 0.21 -12.25 -4.73
C SER A 165 0.51 -10.75 -4.65
N LEU A 166 1.76 -10.39 -4.94
CA LEU A 166 2.20 -9.00 -4.99
C LEU A 166 1.93 -8.45 -6.39
N ILE A 167 1.18 -7.37 -6.46
CA ILE A 167 0.99 -6.60 -7.68
C ILE A 167 1.64 -5.24 -7.46
N HIS A 168 2.74 -5.02 -8.16
CA HIS A 168 3.57 -3.83 -8.09
C HIS A 168 3.58 -3.13 -9.46
N ILE A 169 3.54 -1.80 -9.42
CA ILE A 169 3.69 -0.95 -10.60
C ILE A 169 5.01 -0.20 -10.52
#